data_d6ab582cf162df17fc5e54b2d2496bf4
#
_entry.id   d6ab582cf162df17fc5e54b2d2496bf4
#
_cell.length_a   1.000
_cell.length_b   1.000
_cell.length_c   1.000
_cell.angle_alpha   90.00
_cell.angle_beta   90.00
_cell.angle_gamma   90.00
#
_symmetry.space_group_name_H-M   'P 1'
#
loop_
_entity.id
_entity.type
_entity.pdbx_description
1 polymer ?
#
loop_
_entity_poly.entity_id
_entity_poly.type
_entity_poly.pdbx_seq_one_letter_code
_entity_poly.pdbx_strand_id
1 'polypeptide(L)'
;ITSIEKKIAELSYYLFISRHKYTQLINEKLQNRSQLITLCQIELDYKNKLFSNQIEKDEFVHLYIQELYKNRDIDLKSNRLNLGVNSININIQMGEDEKIEAKYCSSGEQKSMLISIIFAVATLIKERNNKNHVILLIDEAMAHLDDKHKEKLYEEIRQLNSHAWLTGVSSD
;
A
#
# COMPACT_ATOMS: atom_id res chain seq x y z
N ILE A 1 13.26 -7.06 -30.89
CA ILE A 1 12.25 -6.89 -29.82
C ILE A 1 11.43 -8.15 -29.83
N THR A 2 11.52 -8.94 -28.78
CA THR A 2 10.79 -10.18 -28.69
C THR A 2 9.33 -9.87 -28.31
N SER A 3 8.39 -10.68 -28.76
CA SER A 3 6.97 -10.59 -28.36
C SER A 3 6.80 -10.63 -26.83
N ILE A 4 7.74 -11.26 -26.13
CA ILE A 4 7.80 -11.35 -24.68
C ILE A 4 8.04 -9.97 -24.04
N GLU A 5 8.99 -9.18 -24.55
CA GLU A 5 9.29 -7.84 -24.00
C GLU A 5 8.08 -6.90 -24.12
N LYS A 6 7.38 -6.96 -25.25
CA LYS A 6 6.14 -6.20 -25.42
C LYS A 6 5.09 -6.61 -24.40
N LYS A 7 4.92 -7.92 -24.19
CA LYS A 7 3.97 -8.43 -23.19
C LYS A 7 4.32 -8.03 -21.78
N ILE A 8 5.61 -8.08 -21.42
CA ILE A 8 6.10 -7.60 -20.12
C ILE A 8 5.78 -6.10 -19.94
N ALA A 9 6.05 -5.27 -20.95
CA ALA A 9 5.76 -3.84 -20.88
C ALA A 9 4.26 -3.53 -20.70
N GLU A 10 3.39 -4.21 -21.46
CA GLU A 10 1.94 -4.08 -21.33
C GLU A 10 1.43 -4.48 -19.94
N LEU A 11 1.90 -5.61 -19.41
CA LEU A 11 1.52 -6.07 -18.07
C LEU A 11 2.05 -5.14 -16.97
N SER A 12 3.26 -4.62 -17.17
CA SER A 12 3.86 -3.63 -16.26
C SER A 12 3.04 -2.34 -16.20
N TYR A 13 2.52 -1.88 -17.34
CA TYR A 13 1.62 -0.73 -17.37
C TYR A 13 0.35 -0.96 -16.56
N TYR A 14 -0.34 -2.07 -16.80
CA TYR A 14 -1.57 -2.38 -16.06
C TYR A 14 -1.34 -2.52 -14.56
N LEU A 15 -0.23 -3.14 -14.18
CA LEU A 15 0.13 -3.29 -12.77
C LEU A 15 0.45 -1.94 -12.12
N PHE A 16 1.17 -1.07 -12.84
CA PHE A 16 1.47 0.29 -12.41
C PHE A 16 0.19 1.09 -12.17
N ILE A 17 -0.69 1.16 -13.16
CA ILE A 17 -1.97 1.89 -13.04
C ILE A 17 -2.85 1.32 -11.92
N SER A 18 -2.91 -0.01 -11.80
CA SER A 18 -3.69 -0.66 -10.73
C SER A 18 -3.17 -0.29 -9.35
N ARG A 19 -1.87 -0.37 -9.12
CA ARG A 19 -1.25 0.00 -7.83
C ARG A 19 -1.53 1.46 -7.49
N HIS A 20 -1.34 2.35 -8.46
CA HIS A 20 -1.61 3.78 -8.26
C HIS A 20 -3.07 4.03 -7.86
N LYS A 21 -3.99 3.46 -8.61
CA LYS A 21 -5.44 3.56 -8.31
C LYS A 21 -5.78 3.01 -6.93
N TYR A 22 -5.26 1.83 -6.56
CA TYR A 22 -5.53 1.26 -5.24
C TYR A 22 -4.95 2.09 -4.11
N THR A 23 -3.74 2.63 -4.28
CA THR A 23 -3.12 3.52 -3.30
C THR A 23 -3.96 4.79 -3.11
N GLN A 24 -4.47 5.38 -4.17
CA GLN A 24 -5.38 6.53 -4.09
C GLN A 24 -6.65 6.19 -3.30
N LEU A 25 -7.31 5.06 -3.62
CA LEU A 25 -8.51 4.62 -2.92
C LEU A 25 -8.26 4.34 -1.43
N ILE A 26 -7.11 3.76 -1.08
CA ILE A 26 -6.74 3.54 0.32
C ILE A 26 -6.54 4.89 1.01
N ASN A 27 -5.81 5.82 0.39
CA ASN A 27 -5.58 7.16 0.95
C ASN A 27 -6.88 7.94 1.14
N GLU A 28 -7.83 7.86 0.20
CA GLU A 28 -9.16 8.45 0.37
C GLU A 28 -9.88 7.88 1.61
N LYS A 29 -9.77 6.58 1.87
CA LYS A 29 -10.34 5.99 3.09
C LYS A 29 -9.60 6.40 4.35
N LEU A 30 -8.29 6.56 4.28
CA LEU A 30 -7.48 7.06 5.39
C LEU A 30 -7.78 8.53 5.73
N GLN A 31 -8.09 9.36 4.75
CA GLN A 31 -8.39 10.78 4.96
C GLN A 31 -9.84 11.04 5.43
N ASN A 32 -10.79 10.24 4.95
CA ASN A 32 -12.23 10.45 5.22
C ASN A 32 -12.74 9.84 6.53
N ARG A 33 -11.86 9.31 7.38
CA ARG A 33 -12.24 8.72 8.66
C ARG A 33 -11.88 9.61 9.83
N SER A 34 -12.88 10.14 10.51
CA SER A 34 -12.74 10.97 11.71
C SER A 34 -12.21 10.21 12.94
N GLN A 35 -12.16 8.89 12.90
CA GLN A 35 -11.85 8.01 14.03
C GLN A 35 -10.65 7.09 13.80
N LEU A 36 -9.80 7.38 12.82
CA LEU A 36 -8.60 6.59 12.59
C LEU A 36 -7.75 6.46 13.86
N ILE A 37 -7.19 5.27 14.04
CA ILE A 37 -6.21 5.02 15.11
C ILE A 37 -5.05 5.99 14.96
N THR A 38 -4.53 6.12 13.73
CA THR A 38 -3.49 7.11 13.40
C THR A 38 -3.71 7.60 11.97
N LEU A 39 -3.67 8.92 11.80
CA LEU A 39 -3.72 9.52 10.48
C LEU A 39 -2.42 9.27 9.75
N CYS A 40 -2.52 8.63 8.59
CA CYS A 40 -1.37 8.33 7.75
C CYS A 40 -1.76 8.32 6.27
N GLN A 41 -0.74 8.38 5.42
CA GLN A 41 -0.92 8.22 3.98
C GLN A 41 0.14 7.30 3.40
N ILE A 42 -0.19 6.69 2.28
CA ILE A 42 0.70 5.82 1.52
C ILE A 42 1.18 6.57 0.29
N GLU A 43 2.48 6.55 0.06
CA GLU A 43 3.11 7.08 -1.14
C GLU A 43 3.89 5.97 -1.85
N LEU A 44 3.78 5.92 -3.16
CA LEU A 44 4.55 5.00 -4.00
C LEU A 44 5.81 5.71 -4.49
N ASP A 45 6.96 5.25 -4.07
CA ASP A 45 8.25 5.74 -4.53
C ASP A 45 8.82 4.85 -5.64
N TYR A 46 8.97 5.44 -6.80
CA TYR A 46 9.42 4.76 -8.01
C TYR A 46 10.87 5.11 -8.29
N LYS A 47 11.75 4.12 -8.28
CA LYS A 47 13.17 4.29 -8.63
C LYS A 47 13.38 4.77 -10.06
N ASN A 48 12.50 4.38 -10.98
CA ASN A 48 12.57 4.78 -12.37
C ASN A 48 11.49 5.82 -12.70
N LYS A 49 11.89 6.94 -13.27
CA LYS A 49 11.01 8.06 -13.66
C LYS A 49 9.89 7.64 -14.63
N LEU A 50 10.05 6.54 -15.35
CA LEU A 50 9.02 5.97 -16.21
C LEU A 50 7.71 5.71 -15.45
N PHE A 51 7.78 5.37 -14.16
CA PHE A 51 6.62 5.08 -13.32
C PHE A 51 6.09 6.31 -12.55
N SER A 52 6.71 7.47 -12.72
CA SER A 52 6.32 8.68 -11.98
C SER A 52 5.40 9.62 -12.75
N ASN A 53 5.24 9.41 -14.05
CA ASN A 53 4.48 10.30 -14.94
C ASN A 53 3.15 9.65 -15.35
N GLN A 54 2.11 10.48 -15.52
CA GLN A 54 0.88 10.06 -16.19
C GLN A 54 1.16 9.96 -17.69
N ILE A 55 1.56 8.79 -18.15
CA ILE A 55 1.92 8.50 -19.54
C ILE A 55 0.83 7.61 -20.13
N GLU A 56 0.46 7.87 -21.38
CA GLU A 56 -0.44 7.00 -22.14
C GLU A 56 0.19 5.61 -22.37
N LYS A 57 -0.66 4.59 -22.47
CA LYS A 57 -0.23 3.20 -22.53
C LYS A 57 0.81 2.92 -23.63
N ASP A 58 0.58 3.43 -24.85
CA ASP A 58 1.44 3.14 -25.99
C ASP A 58 2.81 3.79 -25.83
N GLU A 59 2.85 5.01 -25.29
CA GLU A 59 4.09 5.70 -24.97
C GLU A 59 4.83 4.99 -23.83
N PHE A 60 4.15 4.57 -22.77
CA PHE A 60 4.74 3.79 -21.69
C PHE A 60 5.39 2.50 -22.22
N VAL A 61 4.65 1.73 -23.02
CA VAL A 61 5.14 0.46 -23.60
C VAL A 61 6.38 0.71 -24.44
N HIS A 62 6.39 1.76 -25.26
CA HIS A 62 7.54 2.12 -26.07
C HIS A 62 8.78 2.44 -25.22
N LEU A 63 8.63 3.33 -24.24
CA LEU A 63 9.70 3.71 -23.32
C LEU A 63 10.19 2.55 -22.47
N TYR A 64 9.29 1.70 -22.01
CA TYR A 64 9.64 0.51 -21.21
C TYR A 64 10.50 -0.46 -22.01
N ILE A 65 10.17 -0.71 -23.27
CA ILE A 65 10.96 -1.56 -24.17
C ILE A 65 12.36 -0.96 -24.42
N GLN A 66 12.45 0.38 -24.59
CA GLN A 66 13.75 1.05 -24.73
C GLN A 66 14.61 0.86 -23.47
N GLU A 67 14.01 1.01 -22.30
CA GLU A 67 14.72 0.82 -21.02
C GLU A 67 15.15 -0.64 -20.81
N LEU A 68 14.31 -1.63 -21.17
CA LEU A 68 14.71 -3.03 -21.17
C LEU A 68 15.93 -3.28 -22.07
N TYR A 69 15.94 -2.68 -23.25
CA TYR A 69 17.07 -2.81 -24.16
C TYR A 69 18.36 -2.23 -23.60
N LYS A 70 18.32 -1.03 -23.00
CA LYS A 70 19.47 -0.37 -22.37
C LYS A 70 20.05 -1.16 -21.20
N ASN A 71 19.18 -1.83 -20.43
CA ASN A 71 19.58 -2.55 -19.22
C ASN A 71 20.02 -3.99 -19.45
N ARG A 72 19.95 -4.52 -20.69
CA ARG A 72 20.26 -5.94 -20.98
C ARG A 72 21.60 -6.43 -20.46
N ASP A 73 22.67 -5.65 -20.66
CA ASP A 73 24.02 -6.05 -20.23
C ASP A 73 24.14 -6.09 -18.71
N ILE A 74 23.43 -5.19 -18.03
CA ILE A 74 23.39 -5.14 -16.56
C ILE A 74 22.56 -6.31 -16.03
N ASP A 75 21.42 -6.58 -16.65
CA ASP A 75 20.51 -7.67 -16.28
C ASP A 75 21.19 -9.03 -16.47
N LEU A 76 21.92 -9.20 -17.56
CA LEU A 76 22.72 -10.41 -17.83
C LEU A 76 23.81 -10.63 -16.76
N LYS A 77 24.53 -9.57 -16.37
CA LYS A 77 25.57 -9.65 -15.34
C LYS A 77 25.00 -9.92 -13.94
N SER A 78 23.83 -9.37 -13.64
CA SER A 78 23.20 -9.49 -12.32
C SER A 78 22.29 -10.71 -12.19
N ASN A 79 22.00 -11.42 -13.29
CA ASN A 79 20.98 -12.47 -13.38
C ASN A 79 19.60 -12.01 -12.83
N ARG A 80 19.28 -10.72 -12.93
CA ARG A 80 18.05 -10.12 -12.44
C ARG A 80 17.55 -9.07 -13.42
N LEU A 81 16.24 -9.01 -13.60
CA LEU A 81 15.60 -7.89 -14.27
C LEU A 81 15.56 -6.69 -13.31
N ASN A 82 16.38 -5.65 -13.62
CA ASN A 82 16.50 -4.46 -12.79
C ASN A 82 15.36 -3.46 -13.05
N LEU A 83 14.80 -3.50 -14.26
CA LEU A 83 13.63 -2.71 -14.59
C LEU A 83 12.36 -3.50 -14.29
N GLY A 84 11.53 -3.00 -13.40
CA GLY A 84 10.26 -3.65 -13.13
C GLY A 84 9.39 -2.90 -12.14
N VAL A 85 8.10 -3.16 -12.22
CA VAL A 85 7.10 -2.64 -11.28
C VAL A 85 7.36 -3.11 -9.85
N ASN A 86 8.19 -4.14 -9.66
CA ASN A 86 8.57 -4.66 -8.35
C ASN A 86 9.66 -3.83 -7.65
N SER A 87 10.29 -2.88 -8.35
CA SER A 87 11.26 -1.93 -7.77
C SER A 87 10.61 -0.69 -7.17
N ILE A 88 9.33 -0.77 -6.83
CA ILE A 88 8.57 0.29 -6.16
C ILE A 88 8.73 0.12 -4.66
N ASN A 89 9.10 1.17 -3.97
CA ASN A 89 9.03 1.25 -2.53
C ASN A 89 7.66 1.81 -2.12
N ILE A 90 7.16 1.33 -0.99
CA ILE A 90 5.98 1.89 -0.36
C ILE A 90 6.46 2.71 0.83
N ASN A 91 6.27 4.02 0.78
CA ASN A 91 6.52 4.92 1.88
C ASN A 91 5.20 5.19 2.60
N ILE A 92 5.23 5.11 3.92
CA ILE A 92 4.09 5.48 4.76
C ILE A 92 4.52 6.71 5.54
N GLN A 93 3.65 7.72 5.57
CA GLN A 93 3.89 8.97 6.27
C GLN A 93 2.75 9.20 7.26
N MET A 94 3.10 9.61 8.48
CA MET A 94 2.18 9.99 9.55
C MET A 94 1.98 11.51 9.56
N GLY A 95 0.77 11.96 9.86
CA GLY A 95 0.43 13.38 10.01
C GLY A 95 -0.24 13.99 8.79
N GLU A 96 -0.82 15.18 8.97
CA GLU A 96 -1.46 15.98 7.93
C GLU A 96 -0.50 17.03 7.35
N ASP A 97 -0.04 17.94 8.18
CA ASP A 97 0.78 19.10 7.79
C ASP A 97 2.27 18.76 7.84
N GLU A 98 2.74 18.24 8.96
CA GLU A 98 4.11 17.75 9.13
C GLU A 98 4.13 16.23 8.95
N LYS A 99 4.54 15.79 7.77
CA LYS A 99 4.59 14.37 7.43
C LYS A 99 5.90 13.75 7.88
N ILE A 100 5.79 12.77 8.76
CA ILE A 100 6.93 11.99 9.26
C ILE A 100 6.88 10.61 8.62
N GLU A 101 7.96 10.22 7.94
CA GLU A 101 8.04 8.86 7.38
C GLU A 101 8.02 7.81 8.50
N ALA A 102 7.28 6.73 8.27
CA ALA A 102 7.08 5.65 9.25
C ALA A 102 8.38 5.09 9.82
N LYS A 103 9.47 5.07 9.04
CA LYS A 103 10.78 4.59 9.50
C LYS A 103 11.38 5.42 10.64
N TYR A 104 10.92 6.65 10.85
CA TYR A 104 11.35 7.54 11.94
C TYR A 104 10.36 7.57 13.10
N CYS A 105 9.23 6.89 12.98
CA CYS A 105 8.22 6.78 14.02
C CYS A 105 8.55 5.67 15.01
N SER A 106 8.00 5.76 16.22
CA SER A 106 8.09 4.68 17.21
C SER A 106 7.40 3.39 16.72
N SER A 107 7.75 2.26 17.31
CA SER A 107 7.14 0.96 16.97
C SER A 107 5.61 0.95 17.19
N GLY A 108 5.13 1.64 18.21
CA GLY A 108 3.70 1.80 18.48
C GLY A 108 2.98 2.60 17.39
N GLU A 109 3.58 3.73 16.97
CA GLU A 109 3.05 4.54 15.86
C GLU A 109 3.05 3.79 14.54
N GLN A 110 4.13 3.06 14.22
CA GLN A 110 4.20 2.22 13.02
C GLN A 110 3.09 1.16 13.01
N LYS A 111 2.84 0.53 14.16
CA LYS A 111 1.77 -0.46 14.32
C LYS A 111 0.39 0.17 14.16
N SER A 112 0.19 1.34 14.75
CA SER A 112 -1.07 2.09 14.63
C SER A 112 -1.37 2.49 13.18
N MET A 113 -0.36 2.95 12.43
CA MET A 113 -0.48 3.22 10.99
C MET A 113 -0.84 1.96 10.20
N LEU A 114 -0.16 0.83 10.47
CA LEU A 114 -0.45 -0.44 9.81
C LEU A 114 -1.90 -0.88 10.04
N ILE A 115 -2.37 -0.80 11.27
CA ILE A 115 -3.75 -1.13 11.62
C ILE A 115 -4.73 -0.20 10.88
N SER A 116 -4.47 1.10 10.82
CA SER A 116 -5.30 2.06 10.07
C SER A 116 -5.40 1.68 8.58
N ILE A 117 -4.28 1.28 7.97
CA ILE A 117 -4.24 0.83 6.57
C ILE A 117 -5.04 -0.46 6.39
N ILE A 118 -4.93 -1.42 7.31
CA ILE A 118 -5.70 -2.68 7.26
C ILE A 118 -7.20 -2.39 7.27
N PHE A 119 -7.66 -1.49 8.14
CA PHE A 119 -9.07 -1.09 8.17
C PHE A 119 -9.52 -0.36 6.91
N ALA A 120 -8.69 0.51 6.35
CA ALA A 120 -8.98 1.17 5.07
C ALA A 120 -9.16 0.15 3.94
N VAL A 121 -8.26 -0.83 3.85
CA VAL A 121 -8.34 -1.93 2.87
C VAL A 121 -9.58 -2.81 3.11
N ALA A 122 -9.87 -3.19 4.36
CA ALA A 122 -11.04 -3.98 4.71
C ALA A 122 -12.35 -3.28 4.30
N THR A 123 -12.42 -1.97 4.49
CA THR A 123 -13.56 -1.15 4.05
C THR A 123 -13.72 -1.17 2.54
N LEU A 124 -12.64 -0.99 1.79
CA LEU A 124 -12.66 -1.06 0.33
C LEU A 124 -13.12 -2.43 -0.18
N ILE A 125 -12.65 -3.51 0.44
CA ILE A 125 -13.07 -4.88 0.07
C ILE A 125 -14.57 -5.06 0.32
N LYS A 126 -15.07 -4.59 1.46
CA LYS A 126 -16.48 -4.66 1.82
C LYS A 126 -17.36 -3.91 0.81
N GLU A 127 -17.00 -2.67 0.48
CA GLU A 127 -17.74 -1.84 -0.47
C GLU A 127 -17.80 -2.45 -1.87
N ARG A 128 -16.68 -3.04 -2.34
CA ARG A 128 -16.60 -3.60 -3.70
C ARG A 128 -17.39 -4.89 -3.89
N ASN A 129 -17.45 -5.71 -2.86
CA ASN A 129 -18.01 -7.05 -3.03
C ASN A 129 -19.51 -7.14 -2.80
N ASN A 130 -20.19 -6.05 -2.43
CA ASN A 130 -21.58 -6.07 -1.94
C ASN A 130 -21.83 -7.22 -0.91
N LYS A 131 -20.76 -7.80 -0.38
CA LYS A 131 -20.77 -8.87 0.61
C LYS A 131 -20.53 -8.24 1.96
N ASN A 132 -21.48 -8.39 2.84
CA ASN A 132 -21.48 -7.75 4.15
C ASN A 132 -20.43 -8.30 5.13
N HIS A 133 -19.55 -9.21 4.72
CA HIS A 133 -18.66 -9.91 5.65
C HIS A 133 -17.20 -9.87 5.18
N VAL A 134 -16.39 -9.19 5.96
CA VAL A 134 -14.94 -9.28 5.96
C VAL A 134 -14.54 -9.90 7.30
N ILE A 135 -13.61 -10.84 7.31
CA ILE A 135 -13.04 -11.40 8.52
C ILE A 135 -11.66 -10.75 8.71
N LEU A 136 -11.48 -10.08 9.83
CA LEU A 136 -10.20 -9.50 10.23
C LEU A 136 -9.49 -10.42 11.20
N LEU A 137 -8.25 -10.73 10.90
CA LEU A 137 -7.33 -11.45 11.79
C LEU A 137 -6.16 -10.52 12.08
N ILE A 138 -6.06 -10.02 13.32
CA ILE A 138 -5.00 -9.09 13.72
C ILE A 138 -4.27 -9.71 14.91
N ASP A 139 -3.07 -10.17 14.64
CA ASP A 139 -2.21 -10.78 15.64
C ASP A 139 -1.47 -9.71 16.45
N GLU A 140 -1.35 -9.94 17.75
CA GLU A 140 -0.75 -8.99 18.70
C GLU A 140 -1.31 -7.56 18.60
N ALA A 141 -2.61 -7.41 18.29
CA ALA A 141 -3.25 -6.12 18.06
C ALA A 141 -3.08 -5.15 19.23
N MET A 142 -3.12 -5.67 20.44
CA MET A 142 -3.10 -4.87 21.68
C MET A 142 -1.69 -4.54 22.18
N ALA A 143 -0.67 -5.25 21.68
CA ALA A 143 0.71 -5.01 22.09
C ALA A 143 1.17 -3.62 21.67
N HIS A 144 1.65 -2.83 22.62
CA HIS A 144 2.18 -1.48 22.42
C HIS A 144 1.14 -0.39 22.05
N LEU A 145 -0.16 -0.70 22.10
CA LEU A 145 -1.19 0.32 21.98
C LEU A 145 -1.54 0.85 23.38
N ASP A 146 -1.61 2.17 23.52
CA ASP A 146 -2.20 2.80 24.71
C ASP A 146 -3.73 2.63 24.73
N ASP A 147 -4.36 2.94 25.84
CA ASP A 147 -5.78 2.73 26.03
C ASP A 147 -6.63 3.54 25.05
N LYS A 148 -6.19 4.74 24.67
CA LYS A 148 -6.88 5.57 23.68
C LYS A 148 -6.86 4.94 22.29
N HIS A 149 -5.74 4.35 21.88
CA HIS A 149 -5.63 3.63 20.61
C HIS A 149 -6.42 2.31 20.61
N LYS A 150 -6.50 1.63 21.78
CA LYS A 150 -7.35 0.44 21.94
C LYS A 150 -8.84 0.77 21.79
N GLU A 151 -9.31 1.86 22.42
CA GLU A 151 -10.69 2.30 22.24
C GLU A 151 -11.02 2.60 20.79
N LYS A 152 -10.17 3.35 20.10
CA LYS A 152 -10.33 3.61 18.66
C LYS A 152 -10.35 2.33 17.81
N LEU A 153 -9.50 1.35 18.12
CA LEU A 153 -9.50 0.05 17.46
C LEU A 153 -10.85 -0.66 17.59
N TYR A 154 -11.43 -0.67 18.79
CA TYR A 154 -12.76 -1.26 19.02
C TYR A 154 -13.87 -0.50 18.28
N GLU A 155 -13.79 0.82 18.21
CA GLU A 155 -14.73 1.62 17.44
C GLU A 155 -14.66 1.31 15.94
N GLU A 156 -13.45 1.20 15.38
CA GLU A 156 -13.23 0.82 13.98
C GLU A 156 -13.81 -0.56 13.67
N ILE A 157 -13.62 -1.54 14.56
CA ILE A 157 -14.21 -2.88 14.41
C ILE A 157 -15.73 -2.81 14.38
N ARG A 158 -16.34 -2.04 15.29
CA ARG A 158 -17.82 -1.87 15.34
C ARG A 158 -18.34 -1.22 14.06
N GLN A 159 -17.68 -0.16 13.58
CA GLN A 159 -18.10 0.53 12.36
C GLN A 159 -17.94 -0.32 11.11
N LEU A 160 -16.89 -1.13 11.04
CA LEU A 160 -16.72 -2.06 9.94
C LEU A 160 -17.85 -3.10 9.90
N ASN A 161 -18.56 -3.32 11.01
CA ASN A 161 -19.65 -4.30 11.11
C ASN A 161 -19.27 -5.66 10.47
N SER A 162 -18.17 -6.21 10.93
CA SER A 162 -17.52 -7.41 10.39
C SER A 162 -16.94 -8.22 11.54
N HIS A 163 -16.60 -9.49 11.30
CA HIS A 163 -15.96 -10.31 12.32
C HIS A 163 -14.48 -9.98 12.45
N ALA A 164 -14.02 -9.72 13.66
CA ALA A 164 -12.62 -9.49 13.97
C ALA A 164 -12.13 -10.46 15.05
N TRP A 165 -10.99 -11.08 14.81
CA TRP A 165 -10.28 -11.91 15.77
C TRP A 165 -8.97 -11.19 16.11
N LEU A 166 -8.83 -10.85 17.37
CA LEU A 166 -7.68 -10.13 17.88
C LEU A 166 -6.95 -11.05 18.86
N THR A 167 -5.66 -11.17 18.71
CA THR A 167 -4.78 -11.76 19.73
C THR A 167 -3.99 -10.66 20.43
N GLY A 168 -3.57 -10.92 21.65
CA GLY A 168 -2.75 -9.99 22.42
C GLY A 168 -2.51 -10.53 23.82
N VAL A 169 -1.44 -10.06 24.45
CA VAL A 169 -1.22 -10.33 25.86
C VAL A 169 -2.03 -9.31 26.67
N SER A 170 -3.05 -9.75 27.38
CA SER A 170 -3.66 -8.93 28.40
C SER A 170 -2.69 -8.90 29.58
N SER A 171 -2.19 -7.73 29.93
CA SER A 171 -1.69 -7.52 31.28
C SER A 171 -2.91 -7.30 32.17
N ASP A 172 -3.28 -8.33 32.91
CA ASP A 172 -4.21 -8.17 34.05
C ASP A 172 -3.68 -7.12 35.01
#